data_bd44714c714387aa963f14af0cadd2cc
#
_entry.id   bd44714c714387aa963f14af0cadd2cc
#
_cell.length_a   1.000
_cell.length_b   1.000
_cell.length_c   1.000
_cell.angle_alpha   90.00
_cell.angle_beta   90.00
_cell.angle_gamma   90.00
#
_symmetry.space_group_name_H-M   'P 1'
#
loop_
_entity.id
_entity.type
_entity.pdbx_description
1 polymer ?
#
loop_
_entity_poly.entity_id
_entity_poly.type
_entity_poly.pdbx_seq_one_letter_code
_entity_poly.pdbx_strand_id
1 'polypeptide(L)'
;MLNGNHSSSFISFLRRTSTYLILLVILVWFALLSPEFLTVGNLLTIALQTSLVALVAIGMTLTIITGGIDLSVGSVAALSGALAAGLATRGGLGTYPGLLIGLLTGLGMGFLNGAMIVWGRIPPFVATLASMAIARGLTLVYTQGRPIAGLDKTFTFWGGQGALGIPVPVWVLIVVAFLAYFLLKHTPLGLHIYAVGGGEETTRLAGVNVGLVKFSVYLISGLCAALSGLILTARLWSAQPNIGVGLELDAIAAAVLGGTSLAGGVGGIPGTLAGAFIIGVLSNGLNLLEMPSYNQQVVKGMVFILAVMLDYFIKQRQAKPKGNPAD
;
A
#
# COMPACT_ATOMS: atom_id res chain seq x y z
N MET A 1 -0.29 -31.84 -31.96
CA MET A 1 0.40 -30.72 -31.31
C MET A 1 -0.57 -29.66 -30.76
N LEU A 2 -1.54 -30.03 -29.88
CA LEU A 2 -2.60 -29.12 -29.40
C LEU A 2 -2.83 -29.17 -27.86
N ASN A 3 -1.90 -29.71 -27.05
CA ASN A 3 -2.12 -29.84 -25.60
C ASN A 3 -1.26 -28.90 -24.71
N GLY A 4 -0.51 -27.91 -25.25
CA GLY A 4 0.38 -27.04 -24.48
C GLY A 4 -0.24 -25.77 -23.90
N ASN A 5 -1.38 -25.29 -24.44
CA ASN A 5 -1.92 -23.97 -24.08
C ASN A 5 -2.95 -23.98 -22.95
N HIS A 6 -3.58 -25.11 -22.63
CA HIS A 6 -4.60 -25.16 -21.58
C HIS A 6 -4.05 -25.12 -20.15
N SER A 7 -2.85 -25.68 -19.92
CA SER A 7 -2.23 -25.69 -18.58
C SER A 7 -1.74 -24.32 -18.14
N SER A 8 -1.23 -23.48 -19.05
CA SER A 8 -0.78 -22.14 -18.73
C SER A 8 -1.94 -21.17 -18.45
N SER A 9 -3.05 -21.31 -19.17
CA SER A 9 -4.27 -20.53 -18.95
C SER A 9 -4.96 -20.90 -17.64
N PHE A 10 -5.01 -22.18 -17.28
CA PHE A 10 -5.60 -22.65 -16.03
C PHE A 10 -4.80 -22.21 -14.81
N ILE A 11 -3.47 -22.27 -14.87
CA ILE A 11 -2.59 -21.80 -13.79
C ILE A 11 -2.70 -20.29 -13.61
N SER A 12 -2.78 -19.52 -14.68
CA SER A 12 -2.97 -18.07 -14.63
C SER A 12 -4.36 -17.68 -14.09
N PHE A 13 -5.38 -18.45 -14.41
CA PHE A 13 -6.73 -18.31 -13.85
C PHE A 13 -6.74 -18.65 -12.35
N LEU A 14 -6.15 -19.77 -11.93
CA LEU A 14 -6.02 -20.12 -10.51
C LEU A 14 -5.27 -19.06 -9.72
N ARG A 15 -4.24 -18.45 -10.30
CA ARG A 15 -3.45 -17.38 -9.67
C ARG A 15 -4.26 -16.09 -9.45
N ARG A 16 -5.10 -15.73 -10.41
CA ARG A 16 -6.04 -14.59 -10.26
C ARG A 16 -7.16 -14.88 -9.27
N THR A 17 -7.61 -16.12 -9.22
CA THR A 17 -8.76 -16.55 -8.41
C THR A 17 -8.34 -16.88 -6.98
N SER A 18 -7.08 -17.31 -6.74
CA SER A 18 -6.61 -17.72 -5.41
C SER A 18 -6.72 -16.61 -4.36
N THR A 19 -6.36 -15.36 -4.69
CA THR A 19 -6.46 -14.22 -3.77
C THR A 19 -7.92 -13.98 -3.34
N TYR A 20 -8.85 -14.04 -4.31
CA TYR A 20 -10.28 -13.86 -4.02
C TYR A 20 -10.86 -15.04 -3.23
N LEU A 21 -10.37 -16.28 -3.49
CA LEU A 21 -10.75 -17.45 -2.71
C LEU A 21 -10.25 -17.37 -1.26
N ILE A 22 -9.01 -16.92 -1.06
CA ILE A 22 -8.47 -16.68 0.29
C ILE A 22 -9.32 -15.64 1.01
N LEU A 23 -9.64 -14.53 0.34
CA LEU A 23 -10.51 -13.50 0.91
C LEU A 23 -11.87 -14.06 1.30
N LEU A 24 -12.50 -14.85 0.42
CA LEU A 24 -13.79 -15.49 0.69
C LEU A 24 -13.71 -16.44 1.89
N VAL A 25 -12.67 -17.28 1.95
CA VAL A 25 -12.48 -18.22 3.06
C VAL A 25 -12.34 -17.47 4.38
N ILE A 26 -11.55 -16.40 4.43
CA ILE A 26 -11.36 -15.60 5.65
C ILE A 26 -12.66 -14.89 6.04
N LEU A 27 -13.41 -14.35 5.08
CA LEU A 27 -14.72 -13.73 5.33
C LEU A 27 -15.70 -14.74 5.95
N VAL A 28 -15.82 -15.93 5.35
CA VAL A 28 -16.69 -16.99 5.87
C VAL A 28 -16.23 -17.45 7.26
N TRP A 29 -14.93 -17.60 7.47
CA TRP A 29 -14.35 -18.00 8.74
C TRP A 29 -14.75 -17.04 9.87
N PHE A 30 -14.54 -15.75 9.70
CA PHE A 30 -14.92 -14.77 10.73
C PHE A 30 -16.44 -14.57 10.86
N ALA A 31 -17.20 -14.75 9.79
CA ALA A 31 -18.67 -14.72 9.85
C ALA A 31 -19.25 -15.87 10.69
N LEU A 32 -18.56 -17.04 10.71
CA LEU A 32 -18.95 -18.17 11.57
C LEU A 32 -18.52 -17.99 13.03
N LEU A 33 -17.42 -17.24 13.27
CA LEU A 33 -16.89 -17.05 14.62
C LEU A 33 -17.53 -15.89 15.39
N SER A 34 -18.02 -14.86 14.69
CA SER A 34 -18.62 -13.68 15.33
C SER A 34 -19.91 -13.27 14.63
N PRO A 35 -21.06 -13.26 15.33
CA PRO A 35 -22.32 -12.78 14.77
C PRO A 35 -22.28 -11.30 14.35
N GLU A 36 -21.41 -10.50 14.97
CA GLU A 36 -21.25 -9.08 14.70
C GLU A 36 -20.46 -8.81 13.42
N PHE A 37 -19.75 -9.81 12.89
CA PHE A 37 -18.84 -9.65 11.77
C PHE A 37 -19.53 -9.12 10.51
N LEU A 38 -20.71 -9.67 10.16
CA LEU A 38 -21.48 -9.27 8.97
C LEU A 38 -22.43 -8.09 9.18
N THR A 39 -22.41 -7.44 10.35
CA THR A 39 -23.22 -6.23 10.56
C THR A 39 -22.76 -5.09 9.66
N VAL A 40 -23.70 -4.24 9.20
CA VAL A 40 -23.39 -3.10 8.33
C VAL A 40 -22.35 -2.18 8.97
N GLY A 41 -22.46 -1.92 10.27
CA GLY A 41 -21.50 -1.10 11.02
C GLY A 41 -20.07 -1.68 10.96
N ASN A 42 -19.93 -2.99 11.14
CA ASN A 42 -18.63 -3.65 11.07
C ASN A 42 -18.08 -3.69 9.63
N LEU A 43 -18.91 -3.95 8.62
CA LEU A 43 -18.49 -3.91 7.21
C LEU A 43 -17.99 -2.53 6.80
N LEU A 44 -18.63 -1.45 7.27
CA LEU A 44 -18.13 -0.08 7.07
C LEU A 44 -16.82 0.16 7.81
N THR A 45 -16.65 -0.42 9.00
CA THR A 45 -15.39 -0.36 9.76
C THR A 45 -14.27 -1.09 9.01
N ILE A 46 -14.53 -2.28 8.47
CA ILE A 46 -13.58 -3.01 7.61
C ILE A 46 -13.20 -2.16 6.40
N ALA A 47 -14.18 -1.61 5.68
CA ALA A 47 -13.94 -0.79 4.51
C ALA A 47 -13.08 0.44 4.83
N LEU A 48 -13.37 1.11 5.95
CA LEU A 48 -12.59 2.26 6.42
C LEU A 48 -11.16 1.86 6.80
N GLN A 49 -10.97 0.81 7.60
CA GLN A 49 -9.63 0.36 8.01
C GLN A 49 -8.80 -0.10 6.81
N THR A 50 -9.43 -0.87 5.92
CA THR A 50 -8.79 -1.35 4.69
C THR A 50 -8.40 -0.21 3.78
N SER A 51 -9.19 0.88 3.71
CA SER A 51 -8.88 2.01 2.83
C SER A 51 -7.52 2.65 3.16
N LEU A 52 -7.12 2.68 4.42
CA LEU A 52 -5.84 3.24 4.85
C LEU A 52 -4.66 2.41 4.35
N VAL A 53 -4.73 1.11 4.53
CA VAL A 53 -3.71 0.15 4.04
C VAL A 53 -3.71 0.12 2.51
N ALA A 54 -4.88 0.10 1.88
CA ALA A 54 -5.02 0.02 0.43
C ALA A 54 -4.44 1.25 -0.29
N LEU A 55 -4.62 2.46 0.24
CA LEU A 55 -4.00 3.68 -0.30
C LEU A 55 -2.48 3.54 -0.38
N VAL A 56 -1.84 3.12 0.71
CA VAL A 56 -0.40 2.90 0.75
C VAL A 56 0.01 1.73 -0.15
N ALA A 57 -0.76 0.64 -0.14
CA ALA A 57 -0.50 -0.54 -0.95
C ALA A 57 -0.57 -0.26 -2.47
N ILE A 58 -1.41 0.70 -2.90
CA ILE A 58 -1.43 1.17 -4.30
C ILE A 58 -0.08 1.77 -4.68
N GLY A 59 0.46 2.71 -3.89
CA GLY A 59 1.79 3.29 -4.09
C GLY A 59 2.88 2.22 -4.07
N MET A 60 2.84 1.33 -3.07
CA MET A 60 3.75 0.20 -2.92
C MET A 60 3.72 -0.75 -4.12
N THR A 61 2.55 -1.01 -4.69
CA THR A 61 2.41 -1.86 -5.89
C THR A 61 3.17 -1.28 -7.07
N LEU A 62 3.08 0.03 -7.30
CA LEU A 62 3.81 0.70 -8.38
C LEU A 62 5.32 0.60 -8.19
N THR A 63 5.82 0.79 -6.96
CA THR A 63 7.25 0.65 -6.66
C THR A 63 7.72 -0.80 -6.81
N ILE A 64 6.96 -1.79 -6.33
CA ILE A 64 7.30 -3.21 -6.45
C ILE A 64 7.29 -3.66 -7.92
N ILE A 65 6.33 -3.22 -8.74
CA ILE A 65 6.32 -3.55 -10.18
C ILE A 65 7.61 -3.07 -10.86
N THR A 66 8.20 -1.93 -10.46
CA THR A 66 9.50 -1.46 -11.01
C THR A 66 10.73 -2.13 -10.37
N GLY A 67 10.55 -3.14 -9.53
CA GLY A 67 11.63 -3.85 -8.82
C GLY A 67 12.16 -3.12 -7.58
N GLY A 68 11.45 -2.09 -7.08
CA GLY A 68 11.79 -1.36 -5.85
C GLY A 68 10.84 -1.66 -4.70
N ILE A 69 11.21 -1.20 -3.50
CA ILE A 69 10.35 -1.24 -2.30
C ILE A 69 10.46 0.13 -1.61
N ASP A 70 9.34 0.66 -1.12
CA ASP A 70 9.31 1.92 -0.36
C ASP A 70 8.97 1.65 1.11
N LEU A 71 9.99 1.53 1.94
CA LEU A 71 9.84 1.32 3.39
C LEU A 71 9.46 2.61 4.13
N SER A 72 9.57 3.77 3.49
CA SER A 72 9.35 5.05 4.16
C SER A 72 7.87 5.40 4.38
N VAL A 73 6.95 4.72 3.69
CA VAL A 73 5.53 5.07 3.59
C VAL A 73 4.84 5.28 4.94
N GLY A 74 5.10 4.42 5.94
CA GLY A 74 4.50 4.55 7.27
C GLY A 74 5.00 5.79 8.02
N SER A 75 6.29 6.10 7.91
CA SER A 75 6.89 7.30 8.52
C SER A 75 6.52 8.58 7.78
N VAL A 76 6.40 8.51 6.44
CA VAL A 76 5.90 9.62 5.61
C VAL A 76 4.44 9.94 5.96
N ALA A 77 3.60 8.92 6.16
CA ALA A 77 2.23 9.09 6.62
C ALA A 77 2.18 9.84 7.97
N ALA A 78 3.05 9.45 8.94
CA ALA A 78 3.13 10.10 10.23
C ALA A 78 3.60 11.57 10.12
N LEU A 79 4.64 11.84 9.34
CA LEU A 79 5.18 13.19 9.14
C LEU A 79 4.15 14.10 8.46
N SER A 80 3.49 13.61 7.40
CA SER A 80 2.45 14.35 6.68
C SER A 80 1.28 14.71 7.59
N GLY A 81 0.79 13.75 8.39
CA GLY A 81 -0.27 13.99 9.36
C GLY A 81 0.14 14.96 10.46
N ALA A 82 1.36 14.85 10.99
CA ALA A 82 1.88 15.72 12.05
C ALA A 82 2.03 17.17 11.58
N LEU A 83 2.62 17.40 10.41
CA LEU A 83 2.77 18.75 9.85
C LEU A 83 1.41 19.37 9.50
N ALA A 84 0.50 18.59 8.89
CA ALA A 84 -0.84 19.06 8.60
C ALA A 84 -1.60 19.49 9.87
N ALA A 85 -1.62 18.63 10.88
CA ALA A 85 -2.30 18.89 12.14
C ALA A 85 -1.67 20.08 12.89
N GLY A 86 -0.35 20.11 12.98
CA GLY A 86 0.37 21.17 13.69
C GLY A 86 0.19 22.53 13.05
N LEU A 87 0.23 22.63 11.73
CA LEU A 87 0.03 23.90 11.02
C LEU A 87 -1.44 24.33 11.02
N ALA A 88 -2.37 23.39 10.96
CA ALA A 88 -3.80 23.68 11.05
C ALA A 88 -4.18 24.23 12.43
N THR A 89 -3.60 23.68 13.52
CA THR A 89 -3.93 24.05 14.91
C THR A 89 -2.99 25.11 15.48
N ARG A 90 -1.74 24.74 15.75
CA ARG A 90 -0.74 25.59 16.41
C ARG A 90 -0.27 26.74 15.51
N GLY A 91 -0.17 26.49 14.20
CA GLY A 91 0.23 27.49 13.21
C GLY A 91 -0.90 28.43 12.77
N GLY A 92 -2.14 28.15 13.14
CA GLY A 92 -3.29 28.99 12.82
C GLY A 92 -3.65 29.11 11.34
N LEU A 93 -3.07 28.26 10.46
CA LEU A 93 -3.31 28.32 9.01
C LEU A 93 -4.67 27.73 8.60
N GLY A 94 -5.33 26.99 9.51
CA GLY A 94 -6.58 26.29 9.21
C GLY A 94 -6.41 24.96 8.48
N THR A 95 -7.52 24.25 8.28
CA THR A 95 -7.55 22.88 7.78
C THR A 95 -6.99 22.73 6.38
N TYR A 96 -7.50 23.48 5.39
CA TYR A 96 -7.13 23.24 3.98
C TYR A 96 -5.66 23.51 3.67
N PRO A 97 -5.04 24.62 4.13
CA PRO A 97 -3.59 24.81 4.00
C PRO A 97 -2.79 23.74 4.72
N GLY A 98 -3.24 23.30 5.92
CA GLY A 98 -2.61 22.21 6.65
C GLY A 98 -2.61 20.90 5.84
N LEU A 99 -3.76 20.50 5.27
CA LEU A 99 -3.89 19.32 4.42
C LEU A 99 -3.00 19.41 3.18
N LEU A 100 -2.95 20.59 2.52
CA LEU A 100 -2.08 20.81 1.36
C LEU A 100 -0.60 20.60 1.71
N ILE A 101 -0.14 21.18 2.84
CA ILE A 101 1.23 21.00 3.29
C ILE A 101 1.52 19.54 3.63
N GLY A 102 0.57 18.82 4.23
CA GLY A 102 0.69 17.38 4.44
C GLY A 102 0.87 16.59 3.14
N LEU A 103 0.11 16.91 2.10
CA LEU A 103 0.27 16.30 0.75
C LEU A 103 1.62 16.65 0.13
N LEU A 104 2.03 17.92 0.21
CA LEU A 104 3.34 18.38 -0.27
C LEU A 104 4.49 17.73 0.48
N THR A 105 4.31 17.42 1.76
CA THR A 105 5.28 16.65 2.55
C THR A 105 5.49 15.26 1.98
N GLY A 106 4.39 14.54 1.65
CA GLY A 106 4.48 13.23 1.01
C GLY A 106 5.14 13.28 -0.36
N LEU A 107 4.77 14.26 -1.18
CA LEU A 107 5.44 14.49 -2.47
C LEU A 107 6.93 14.81 -2.30
N GLY A 108 7.30 15.64 -1.31
CA GLY A 108 8.69 15.98 -1.00
C GLY A 108 9.52 14.76 -0.56
N MET A 109 8.93 13.88 0.25
CA MET A 109 9.59 12.63 0.66
C MET A 109 9.68 11.63 -0.50
N GLY A 110 8.64 11.53 -1.33
CA GLY A 110 8.68 10.75 -2.57
C GLY A 110 9.72 11.28 -3.57
N PHE A 111 9.83 12.61 -3.69
CA PHE A 111 10.89 13.26 -4.47
C PHE A 111 12.28 12.91 -3.93
N LEU A 112 12.48 12.98 -2.63
CA LEU A 112 13.75 12.63 -1.97
C LEU A 112 14.14 11.17 -2.27
N ASN A 113 13.20 10.23 -2.12
CA ASN A 113 13.40 8.82 -2.45
C ASN A 113 13.77 8.65 -3.93
N GLY A 114 12.97 9.23 -4.83
CA GLY A 114 13.22 9.16 -6.25
C GLY A 114 14.58 9.76 -6.64
N ALA A 115 14.95 10.90 -6.05
CA ALA A 115 16.23 11.56 -6.29
C ALA A 115 17.42 10.70 -5.83
N MET A 116 17.36 10.13 -4.62
CA MET A 116 18.41 9.25 -4.10
C MET A 116 18.59 8.00 -4.96
N ILE A 117 17.48 7.42 -5.41
CA ILE A 117 17.52 6.19 -6.22
C ILE A 117 18.00 6.46 -7.64
N VAL A 118 17.51 7.50 -8.29
CA VAL A 118 17.79 7.78 -9.70
C VAL A 118 19.12 8.51 -9.89
N TRP A 119 19.30 9.61 -9.17
CA TRP A 119 20.51 10.45 -9.33
C TRP A 119 21.62 10.03 -8.39
N GLY A 120 21.29 9.64 -7.15
CA GLY A 120 22.24 9.11 -6.19
C GLY A 120 22.66 7.66 -6.46
N ARG A 121 21.93 6.95 -7.34
CA ARG A 121 22.15 5.52 -7.64
C ARG A 121 22.16 4.63 -6.39
N ILE A 122 21.47 5.07 -5.35
CA ILE A 122 21.33 4.33 -4.09
C ILE A 122 20.30 3.20 -4.29
N PRO A 123 20.58 1.97 -3.86
CA PRO A 123 19.59 0.89 -3.92
C PRO A 123 18.26 1.31 -3.23
N PRO A 124 17.09 1.01 -3.84
CA PRO A 124 15.80 1.45 -3.33
C PRO A 124 15.56 1.14 -1.86
N PHE A 125 15.90 -0.07 -1.42
CA PHE A 125 15.78 -0.50 -0.02
C PHE A 125 16.57 0.42 0.94
N VAL A 126 17.82 0.76 0.59
CA VAL A 126 18.68 1.62 1.44
C VAL A 126 18.15 3.05 1.47
N ALA A 127 17.77 3.61 0.31
CA ALA A 127 17.25 4.96 0.20
C ALA A 127 15.98 5.14 1.04
N THR A 128 15.02 4.21 0.87
CA THR A 128 13.72 4.31 1.57
C THR A 128 13.82 3.98 3.06
N LEU A 129 14.76 3.10 3.46
CA LEU A 129 15.07 2.87 4.88
C LEU A 129 15.65 4.12 5.55
N ALA A 130 16.57 4.82 4.89
CA ALA A 130 17.10 6.08 5.37
C ALA A 130 16.00 7.15 5.48
N SER A 131 15.16 7.29 4.45
CA SER A 131 14.00 8.20 4.46
C SER A 131 13.00 7.85 5.56
N MET A 132 12.78 6.58 5.84
CA MET A 132 11.93 6.11 6.94
C MET A 132 12.46 6.67 8.29
N ALA A 133 13.75 6.52 8.53
CA ALA A 133 14.38 7.02 9.76
C ALA A 133 14.32 8.56 9.84
N ILE A 134 14.61 9.26 8.73
CA ILE A 134 14.53 10.73 8.66
C ILE A 134 13.09 11.20 8.92
N ALA A 135 12.10 10.66 8.21
CA ALA A 135 10.70 11.06 8.38
C ALA A 135 10.20 10.79 9.79
N ARG A 136 10.57 9.65 10.40
CA ARG A 136 10.21 9.32 11.78
C ARG A 136 10.88 10.29 12.77
N GLY A 137 12.17 10.57 12.60
CA GLY A 137 12.92 11.53 13.39
C GLY A 137 12.30 12.94 13.32
N LEU A 138 12.02 13.44 12.11
CA LEU A 138 11.36 14.73 11.90
C LEU A 138 9.98 14.79 12.54
N THR A 139 9.20 13.71 12.47
CA THR A 139 7.90 13.61 13.15
C THR A 139 8.06 13.79 14.67
N LEU A 140 9.00 13.08 15.28
CA LEU A 140 9.25 13.14 16.73
C LEU A 140 9.78 14.53 17.14
N VAL A 141 10.69 15.12 16.37
CA VAL A 141 11.20 16.49 16.61
C VAL A 141 10.06 17.50 16.55
N TYR A 142 9.24 17.47 15.49
CA TYR A 142 8.16 18.43 15.29
C TYR A 142 7.06 18.32 16.36
N THR A 143 6.71 17.09 16.73
CA THR A 143 5.67 16.81 17.74
C THR A 143 6.20 16.85 19.16
N GLN A 144 7.53 16.86 19.36
CA GLN A 144 8.19 16.67 20.66
C GLN A 144 7.75 15.36 21.34
N GLY A 145 7.50 14.32 20.53
CA GLY A 145 7.03 13.01 21.01
C GLY A 145 5.60 13.01 21.56
N ARG A 146 4.84 14.09 21.42
CA ARG A 146 3.49 14.24 21.96
C ARG A 146 2.44 14.31 20.85
N PRO A 147 1.23 13.80 21.05
CA PRO A 147 0.13 13.95 20.10
C PRO A 147 -0.23 15.43 19.87
N ILE A 148 -0.57 15.79 18.63
CA ILE A 148 -1.13 17.09 18.29
C ILE A 148 -2.65 16.91 18.19
N ALA A 149 -3.38 17.44 19.15
CA ALA A 149 -4.85 17.41 19.21
C ALA A 149 -5.44 18.79 18.88
N GLY A 150 -6.78 18.90 18.93
CA GLY A 150 -7.49 20.17 18.69
C GLY A 150 -7.83 20.39 17.22
N LEU A 151 -7.93 19.32 16.43
CA LEU A 151 -8.39 19.38 15.05
C LEU A 151 -9.85 19.79 14.98
N ASP A 152 -10.20 20.68 14.06
CA ASP A 152 -11.55 21.14 13.84
C ASP A 152 -12.42 20.08 13.11
N LYS A 153 -13.72 20.34 13.03
CA LYS A 153 -14.67 19.45 12.35
C LYS A 153 -14.37 19.32 10.85
N THR A 154 -13.82 20.34 10.23
CA THR A 154 -13.44 20.34 8.81
C THR A 154 -12.29 19.38 8.55
N PHE A 155 -11.31 19.32 9.46
CA PHE A 155 -10.21 18.38 9.36
C PHE A 155 -10.69 16.94 9.61
N THR A 156 -11.45 16.73 10.69
CA THR A 156 -11.91 15.39 11.10
C THR A 156 -12.94 14.79 10.15
N PHE A 157 -13.62 15.62 9.34
CA PHE A 157 -14.49 15.15 8.24
C PHE A 157 -13.79 14.16 7.30
N TRP A 158 -12.51 14.36 6.98
CA TRP A 158 -11.76 13.49 6.07
C TRP A 158 -11.52 12.08 6.59
N GLY A 159 -11.64 11.87 7.89
CA GLY A 159 -11.55 10.56 8.55
C GLY A 159 -12.92 9.98 8.97
N GLY A 160 -14.00 10.72 8.75
CA GLY A 160 -15.33 10.42 9.26
C GLY A 160 -16.32 9.87 8.24
N GLN A 161 -17.58 9.98 8.58
CA GLN A 161 -18.72 9.58 7.75
C GLN A 161 -18.85 10.50 6.53
N GLY A 162 -19.09 9.92 5.37
CA GLY A 162 -19.28 10.62 4.11
C GLY A 162 -20.71 10.51 3.56
N ALA A 163 -20.83 10.73 2.26
CA ALA A 163 -22.09 10.62 1.54
C ALA A 163 -22.64 9.18 1.57
N LEU A 164 -23.94 9.02 1.62
CA LEU A 164 -24.65 7.73 1.62
C LEU A 164 -24.28 6.81 2.81
N GLY A 165 -23.78 7.38 3.92
CA GLY A 165 -23.34 6.60 5.07
C GLY A 165 -22.01 5.86 4.88
N ILE A 166 -21.34 6.03 3.73
CA ILE A 166 -20.03 5.44 3.45
C ILE A 166 -18.93 6.39 3.93
N PRO A 167 -17.92 5.92 4.69
CA PRO A 167 -16.84 6.76 5.17
C PRO A 167 -16.07 7.48 4.04
N VAL A 168 -15.67 8.74 4.27
CA VAL A 168 -14.88 9.53 3.29
C VAL A 168 -13.62 8.80 2.82
N PRO A 169 -12.85 8.10 3.69
CA PRO A 169 -11.67 7.34 3.28
C PRO A 169 -11.94 6.32 2.16
N VAL A 170 -13.13 5.71 2.16
CA VAL A 170 -13.51 4.74 1.12
C VAL A 170 -13.71 5.44 -0.23
N TRP A 171 -14.32 6.62 -0.24
CA TRP A 171 -14.45 7.42 -1.47
C TRP A 171 -13.10 7.86 -2.02
N VAL A 172 -12.18 8.29 -1.14
CA VAL A 172 -10.81 8.63 -1.53
C VAL A 172 -10.10 7.41 -2.12
N LEU A 173 -10.23 6.23 -1.48
CA LEU A 173 -9.68 4.98 -2.01
C LEU A 173 -10.21 4.67 -3.40
N ILE A 174 -11.52 4.77 -3.63
CA ILE A 174 -12.14 4.48 -4.94
C ILE A 174 -11.53 5.39 -6.02
N VAL A 175 -11.41 6.68 -5.74
CA VAL A 175 -10.82 7.65 -6.69
C VAL A 175 -9.34 7.31 -6.97
N VAL A 176 -8.53 7.09 -5.92
CA VAL A 176 -7.11 6.78 -6.07
C VAL A 176 -6.90 5.44 -6.76
N ALA A 177 -7.69 4.42 -6.44
CA ALA A 177 -7.63 3.11 -7.08
C ALA A 177 -8.01 3.19 -8.56
N PHE A 178 -9.04 3.96 -8.90
CA PHE A 178 -9.42 4.20 -10.29
C PHE A 178 -8.31 4.90 -11.07
N LEU A 179 -7.73 5.97 -10.52
CA LEU A 179 -6.64 6.71 -11.15
C LEU A 179 -5.39 5.84 -11.33
N ALA A 180 -5.01 5.06 -10.32
CA ALA A 180 -3.88 4.14 -10.39
C ALA A 180 -4.12 2.97 -11.38
N TYR A 181 -5.33 2.43 -11.42
CA TYR A 181 -5.73 1.44 -12.42
C TYR A 181 -5.66 2.01 -13.83
N PHE A 182 -6.23 3.20 -14.04
CA PHE A 182 -6.18 3.88 -15.32
C PHE A 182 -4.74 4.18 -15.75
N LEU A 183 -3.91 4.67 -14.84
CA LEU A 183 -2.48 4.91 -15.07
C LEU A 183 -1.78 3.63 -15.54
N LEU A 184 -1.93 2.52 -14.82
CA LEU A 184 -1.26 1.27 -15.16
C LEU A 184 -1.77 0.64 -16.46
N LYS A 185 -3.09 0.75 -16.75
CA LYS A 185 -3.72 0.01 -17.83
C LYS A 185 -3.81 0.80 -19.14
N HIS A 186 -3.91 2.13 -19.06
CA HIS A 186 -4.30 2.97 -20.18
C HIS A 186 -3.32 4.11 -20.48
N THR A 187 -2.14 4.15 -19.83
CA THR A 187 -1.14 5.19 -20.10
C THR A 187 0.21 4.63 -20.51
N PRO A 188 1.02 5.38 -21.28
CA PRO A 188 2.39 4.99 -21.59
C PRO A 188 3.25 4.79 -20.34
N LEU A 189 3.03 5.58 -19.29
CA LEU A 189 3.75 5.42 -18.02
C LEU A 189 3.50 4.04 -17.41
N GLY A 190 2.25 3.54 -17.44
CA GLY A 190 1.93 2.20 -16.95
C GLY A 190 2.66 1.11 -17.74
N LEU A 191 2.70 1.22 -19.08
CA LEU A 191 3.48 0.30 -19.92
C LEU A 191 4.97 0.31 -19.54
N HIS A 192 5.54 1.52 -19.35
CA HIS A 192 6.94 1.68 -18.98
C HIS A 192 7.23 1.12 -17.57
N ILE A 193 6.29 1.26 -16.60
CA ILE A 193 6.41 0.67 -15.26
C ILE A 193 6.58 -0.84 -15.35
N TYR A 194 5.75 -1.54 -16.13
CA TYR A 194 5.88 -2.98 -16.33
C TYR A 194 7.16 -3.35 -17.10
N ALA A 195 7.54 -2.58 -18.11
CA ALA A 195 8.74 -2.81 -18.90
C ALA A 195 10.00 -2.72 -18.04
N VAL A 196 10.12 -1.66 -17.20
CA VAL A 196 11.25 -1.48 -16.28
C VAL A 196 11.38 -2.66 -15.33
N GLY A 197 10.25 -3.13 -14.77
CA GLY A 197 10.27 -4.29 -13.88
C GLY A 197 10.52 -5.63 -14.56
N GLY A 198 10.22 -5.73 -15.86
CA GLY A 198 10.54 -6.91 -16.67
C GLY A 198 12.01 -7.01 -17.09
N GLY A 199 12.68 -5.85 -17.21
CA GLY A 199 14.09 -5.79 -17.58
C GLY A 199 14.54 -4.34 -17.78
N GLU A 200 15.24 -3.80 -16.80
CA GLU A 200 15.66 -2.39 -16.79
C GLU A 200 16.56 -2.06 -17.98
N GLU A 201 17.58 -2.92 -18.25
CA GLU A 201 18.54 -2.68 -19.33
C GLU A 201 17.90 -2.79 -20.70
N THR A 202 17.06 -3.80 -20.92
CA THR A 202 16.29 -3.95 -22.16
C THR A 202 15.36 -2.76 -22.42
N THR A 203 14.74 -2.26 -21.36
CA THR A 203 13.84 -1.09 -21.42
C THR A 203 14.60 0.19 -21.77
N ARG A 204 15.82 0.34 -21.20
CA ARG A 204 16.71 1.46 -21.52
C ARG A 204 17.18 1.43 -22.98
N LEU A 205 17.56 0.24 -23.49
CA LEU A 205 17.93 0.05 -24.88
C LEU A 205 16.78 0.33 -25.86
N ALA A 206 15.53 0.13 -25.42
CA ALA A 206 14.33 0.54 -26.19
C ALA A 206 14.04 2.04 -26.15
N GLY A 207 14.92 2.87 -25.56
CA GLY A 207 14.79 4.34 -25.55
C GLY A 207 13.93 4.90 -24.41
N VAL A 208 13.47 4.08 -23.46
CA VAL A 208 12.67 4.56 -22.33
C VAL A 208 13.57 5.16 -21.25
N ASN A 209 13.20 6.32 -20.73
CA ASN A 209 13.88 6.92 -19.59
C ASN A 209 13.50 6.22 -18.28
N VAL A 210 14.25 5.17 -17.94
CA VAL A 210 14.04 4.35 -16.73
C VAL A 210 14.09 5.20 -15.46
N GLY A 211 14.99 6.19 -15.40
CA GLY A 211 15.11 7.08 -14.25
C GLY A 211 13.81 7.85 -13.98
N LEU A 212 13.22 8.42 -15.03
CA LEU A 212 11.96 9.17 -14.90
C LEU A 212 10.80 8.26 -14.48
N VAL A 213 10.75 7.04 -14.97
CA VAL A 213 9.73 6.05 -14.55
C VAL A 213 9.87 5.72 -13.07
N LYS A 214 11.08 5.37 -12.62
CA LYS A 214 11.34 5.09 -11.19
C LYS A 214 11.03 6.31 -10.33
N PHE A 215 11.48 7.48 -10.73
CA PHE A 215 11.21 8.72 -10.00
C PHE A 215 9.71 8.97 -9.81
N SER A 216 8.92 8.81 -10.87
CA SER A 216 7.46 9.04 -10.81
C SER A 216 6.74 8.06 -9.89
N VAL A 217 7.13 6.79 -9.81
CA VAL A 217 6.47 5.82 -8.92
C VAL A 217 6.74 6.13 -7.45
N TYR A 218 7.95 6.65 -7.09
CA TYR A 218 8.23 7.08 -5.72
C TYR A 218 7.48 8.37 -5.36
N LEU A 219 7.28 9.30 -6.29
CA LEU A 219 6.40 10.46 -6.07
C LEU A 219 4.97 10.03 -5.76
N ILE A 220 4.43 9.09 -6.52
CA ILE A 220 3.07 8.57 -6.32
C ILE A 220 2.99 7.81 -4.98
N SER A 221 4.02 7.02 -4.63
CA SER A 221 4.08 6.31 -3.35
C SER A 221 4.03 7.28 -2.17
N GLY A 222 4.84 8.34 -2.20
CA GLY A 222 4.84 9.39 -1.18
C GLY A 222 3.50 10.11 -1.04
N LEU A 223 2.83 10.40 -2.18
CA LEU A 223 1.50 10.99 -2.18
C LEU A 223 0.44 10.06 -1.57
N CYS A 224 0.45 8.77 -1.92
CA CYS A 224 -0.43 7.77 -1.34
C CYS A 224 -0.20 7.61 0.18
N ALA A 225 1.06 7.64 0.62
CA ALA A 225 1.42 7.61 2.03
C ALA A 225 0.89 8.85 2.78
N ALA A 226 1.04 10.04 2.20
CA ALA A 226 0.51 11.27 2.78
C ALA A 226 -1.03 11.23 2.89
N LEU A 227 -1.74 10.82 1.83
CA LEU A 227 -3.21 10.67 1.86
C LEU A 227 -3.65 9.76 3.01
N SER A 228 -3.02 8.59 3.16
CA SER A 228 -3.32 7.66 4.25
C SER A 228 -3.03 8.30 5.61
N GLY A 229 -1.90 9.01 5.77
CA GLY A 229 -1.52 9.68 7.01
C GLY A 229 -2.48 10.80 7.42
N LEU A 230 -2.91 11.62 6.47
CA LEU A 230 -3.90 12.70 6.69
C LEU A 230 -5.25 12.13 7.13
N ILE A 231 -5.73 11.10 6.44
CA ILE A 231 -6.98 10.42 6.77
C ILE A 231 -6.89 9.77 8.16
N LEU A 232 -5.78 9.11 8.47
CA LEU A 232 -5.58 8.47 9.77
C LEU A 232 -5.50 9.49 10.91
N THR A 233 -4.85 10.64 10.67
CA THR A 233 -4.83 11.78 11.60
C THR A 233 -6.23 12.35 11.82
N ALA A 234 -7.01 12.53 10.75
CA ALA A 234 -8.39 12.99 10.83
C ALA A 234 -9.28 12.01 11.61
N ARG A 235 -9.11 10.70 11.36
CA ARG A 235 -9.87 9.63 12.04
C ARG A 235 -9.57 9.56 13.53
N LEU A 236 -8.31 9.75 13.93
CA LEU A 236 -7.89 9.71 15.34
C LEU A 236 -8.11 11.04 16.07
N TRP A 237 -8.60 12.07 15.38
CA TRP A 237 -8.79 13.42 15.90
C TRP A 237 -7.51 14.04 16.46
N SER A 238 -6.38 13.46 16.09
CA SER A 238 -5.06 13.88 16.55
C SER A 238 -3.95 13.26 15.67
N ALA A 239 -2.86 13.98 15.50
CA ALA A 239 -1.65 13.42 14.90
C ALA A 239 -0.80 12.73 15.99
N GLN A 240 -0.74 11.42 15.94
CA GLN A 240 0.04 10.59 16.85
C GLN A 240 1.47 10.40 16.29
N PRO A 241 2.55 10.63 17.05
CA PRO A 241 3.92 10.51 16.54
C PRO A 241 4.27 9.10 16.01
N ASN A 242 3.68 8.07 16.62
CA ASN A 242 3.94 6.66 16.29
C ASN A 242 2.96 6.05 15.30
N ILE A 243 2.11 6.86 14.68
CA ILE A 243 1.16 6.40 13.65
C ILE A 243 1.91 5.80 12.47
N GLY A 244 1.31 4.82 11.83
CA GLY A 244 1.84 4.21 10.60
C GLY A 244 3.01 3.22 10.82
N VAL A 245 3.37 2.87 12.07
CA VAL A 245 4.36 1.81 12.33
C VAL A 245 3.80 0.46 11.86
N GLY A 246 4.55 -0.23 10.98
CA GLY A 246 4.14 -1.50 10.38
C GLY A 246 3.23 -1.37 9.15
N LEU A 247 2.80 -0.14 8.80
CA LEU A 247 1.97 0.09 7.62
C LEU A 247 2.69 -0.28 6.32
N GLU A 248 4.02 -0.11 6.29
CA GLU A 248 4.88 -0.55 5.19
C GLU A 248 4.80 -2.07 4.98
N LEU A 249 4.82 -2.85 6.05
CA LEU A 249 4.70 -4.31 5.99
C LEU A 249 3.30 -4.75 5.56
N ASP A 250 2.26 -4.12 6.12
CA ASP A 250 0.86 -4.38 5.72
C ASP A 250 0.66 -4.05 4.22
N ALA A 251 1.26 -2.96 3.71
CA ALA A 251 1.17 -2.57 2.30
C ALA A 251 1.91 -3.53 1.37
N ILE A 252 3.12 -3.99 1.74
CA ILE A 252 3.87 -5.02 1.00
C ILE A 252 3.07 -6.32 0.99
N ALA A 253 2.56 -6.75 2.16
CA ALA A 253 1.75 -7.96 2.26
C ALA A 253 0.50 -7.89 1.38
N ALA A 254 -0.21 -6.75 1.38
CA ALA A 254 -1.37 -6.53 0.52
C ALA A 254 -1.01 -6.62 -0.97
N ALA A 255 0.09 -6.01 -1.41
CA ALA A 255 0.55 -6.07 -2.79
C ALA A 255 0.93 -7.50 -3.20
N VAL A 256 1.69 -8.23 -2.37
CA VAL A 256 2.17 -9.60 -2.65
C VAL A 256 1.01 -10.60 -2.61
N LEU A 257 0.14 -10.57 -1.59
CA LEU A 257 -1.10 -11.37 -1.53
C LEU A 257 -2.01 -11.07 -2.73
N GLY A 258 -1.99 -9.83 -3.22
CA GLY A 258 -2.68 -9.39 -4.43
C GLY A 258 -2.05 -9.89 -5.73
N GLY A 259 -0.94 -10.64 -5.67
CA GLY A 259 -0.26 -11.23 -6.82
C GLY A 259 0.80 -10.32 -7.47
N THR A 260 1.20 -9.23 -6.81
CA THR A 260 2.34 -8.42 -7.24
C THR A 260 3.64 -9.14 -6.94
N SER A 261 4.53 -9.25 -7.93
CA SER A 261 5.79 -9.97 -7.82
C SER A 261 6.90 -9.09 -7.24
N LEU A 262 7.54 -9.52 -6.15
CA LEU A 262 8.71 -8.83 -5.59
C LEU A 262 9.90 -8.76 -6.55
N ALA A 263 9.95 -9.62 -7.59
CA ALA A 263 10.97 -9.54 -8.64
C ALA A 263 10.67 -8.46 -9.70
N GLY A 264 9.53 -7.75 -9.60
CA GLY A 264 9.09 -6.76 -10.58
C GLY A 264 8.32 -7.35 -11.77
N GLY A 265 7.84 -6.47 -12.65
CA GLY A 265 7.21 -6.78 -13.93
C GLY A 265 5.80 -7.36 -13.88
N VAL A 266 5.28 -7.73 -12.71
CA VAL A 266 3.97 -8.36 -12.54
C VAL A 266 3.26 -7.76 -11.33
N GLY A 267 1.98 -7.43 -11.49
CA GLY A 267 1.15 -6.88 -10.43
C GLY A 267 -0.06 -6.12 -10.99
N GLY A 268 -0.89 -5.56 -10.10
CA GLY A 268 -2.01 -4.75 -10.53
C GLY A 268 -2.94 -4.33 -9.40
N ILE A 269 -3.63 -3.21 -9.61
CA ILE A 269 -4.46 -2.58 -8.58
C ILE A 269 -5.61 -3.48 -8.07
N PRO A 270 -6.38 -4.19 -8.92
CA PRO A 270 -7.46 -5.04 -8.40
C PRO A 270 -6.97 -6.14 -7.46
N GLY A 271 -5.82 -6.76 -7.78
CA GLY A 271 -5.20 -7.74 -6.89
C GLY A 271 -4.74 -7.11 -5.57
N THR A 272 -4.06 -5.96 -5.64
CA THR A 272 -3.63 -5.22 -4.44
C THR A 272 -4.80 -4.86 -3.53
N LEU A 273 -5.93 -4.42 -4.10
CA LEU A 273 -7.15 -4.15 -3.31
C LEU A 273 -7.65 -5.42 -2.61
N ALA A 274 -7.73 -6.55 -3.32
CA ALA A 274 -8.13 -7.81 -2.71
C ALA A 274 -7.16 -8.22 -1.58
N GLY A 275 -5.84 -8.06 -1.78
CA GLY A 275 -4.84 -8.29 -0.74
C GLY A 275 -4.98 -7.35 0.46
N ALA A 276 -5.27 -6.07 0.22
CA ALA A 276 -5.54 -5.12 1.29
C ALA A 276 -6.81 -5.49 2.09
N PHE A 277 -7.86 -5.98 1.42
CA PHE A 277 -9.05 -6.49 2.09
C PHE A 277 -8.74 -7.75 2.91
N ILE A 278 -7.86 -8.64 2.47
CA ILE A 278 -7.41 -9.79 3.28
C ILE A 278 -6.80 -9.29 4.59
N ILE A 279 -5.86 -8.32 4.54
CA ILE A 279 -5.21 -7.76 5.73
C ILE A 279 -6.22 -7.02 6.62
N GLY A 280 -7.13 -6.23 6.02
CA GLY A 280 -8.16 -5.48 6.76
C GLY A 280 -9.18 -6.39 7.46
N VAL A 281 -9.68 -7.40 6.75
CA VAL A 281 -10.60 -8.42 7.31
C VAL A 281 -9.93 -9.22 8.41
N LEU A 282 -8.67 -9.62 8.22
CA LEU A 282 -7.90 -10.33 9.25
C LEU A 282 -7.76 -9.45 10.51
N SER A 283 -7.34 -8.19 10.35
CA SER A 283 -7.18 -7.27 11.48
C SER A 283 -8.49 -7.01 12.22
N ASN A 284 -9.58 -6.78 11.48
CA ASN A 284 -10.90 -6.56 12.06
C ASN A 284 -11.43 -7.82 12.76
N GLY A 285 -11.34 -8.98 12.11
CA GLY A 285 -11.78 -10.24 12.69
C GLY A 285 -11.03 -10.60 13.99
N LEU A 286 -9.71 -10.39 14.02
CA LEU A 286 -8.92 -10.58 15.24
C LEU A 286 -9.30 -9.59 16.35
N ASN A 287 -9.68 -8.34 15.99
CA ASN A 287 -10.22 -7.37 16.95
C ASN A 287 -11.56 -7.81 17.53
N LEU A 288 -12.48 -8.33 16.70
CA LEU A 288 -13.77 -8.86 17.17
C LEU A 288 -13.63 -10.07 18.09
N LEU A 289 -12.54 -10.83 17.93
CA LEU A 289 -12.17 -11.93 18.85
C LEU A 289 -11.39 -11.44 20.07
N GLU A 290 -11.35 -10.12 20.32
CA GLU A 290 -10.66 -9.47 21.45
C GLU A 290 -9.16 -9.82 21.53
N MET A 291 -8.53 -10.20 20.41
CA MET A 291 -7.12 -10.54 20.39
C MET A 291 -6.25 -9.29 20.63
N PRO A 292 -5.33 -9.32 21.59
CA PRO A 292 -4.42 -8.21 21.86
C PRO A 292 -3.59 -7.81 20.63
N SER A 293 -3.34 -6.51 20.44
CA SER A 293 -2.66 -5.96 19.26
C SER A 293 -1.28 -6.56 18.99
N TYR A 294 -0.54 -6.92 20.04
CA TYR A 294 0.77 -7.59 19.91
C TYR A 294 0.66 -8.99 19.31
N ASN A 295 -0.39 -9.76 19.65
CA ASN A 295 -0.64 -11.07 19.05
C ASN A 295 -1.08 -10.94 17.59
N GLN A 296 -1.86 -9.90 17.26
CA GLN A 296 -2.24 -9.62 15.88
C GLN A 296 -1.02 -9.36 14.97
N GLN A 297 0.02 -8.70 15.49
CA GLN A 297 1.27 -8.49 14.75
C GLN A 297 1.98 -9.81 14.43
N VAL A 298 1.97 -10.76 15.37
CA VAL A 298 2.53 -12.11 15.14
C VAL A 298 1.75 -12.83 14.04
N VAL A 299 0.41 -12.81 14.09
CA VAL A 299 -0.44 -13.45 13.08
C VAL A 299 -0.21 -12.81 11.70
N LYS A 300 -0.16 -11.47 11.61
CA LYS A 300 0.14 -10.77 10.36
C LYS A 300 1.51 -11.14 9.81
N GLY A 301 2.52 -11.22 10.66
CA GLY A 301 3.87 -11.65 10.27
C GLY A 301 3.88 -13.07 9.69
N MET A 302 3.16 -14.01 10.30
CA MET A 302 3.01 -15.38 9.78
C MET A 302 2.30 -15.39 8.43
N VAL A 303 1.21 -14.63 8.28
CA VAL A 303 0.49 -14.50 6.99
C VAL A 303 1.41 -13.91 5.92
N PHE A 304 2.24 -12.92 6.24
CA PHE A 304 3.22 -12.36 5.31
C PHE A 304 4.25 -13.39 4.87
N ILE A 305 4.83 -14.15 5.80
CA ILE A 305 5.79 -15.23 5.47
C ILE A 305 5.15 -16.25 4.55
N LEU A 306 3.93 -16.70 4.86
CA LEU A 306 3.21 -17.66 4.02
C LEU A 306 2.95 -17.11 2.61
N ALA A 307 2.59 -15.82 2.49
CA ALA A 307 2.37 -15.17 1.20
C ALA A 307 3.66 -15.15 0.34
N VAL A 308 4.78 -14.76 0.94
CA VAL A 308 6.08 -14.71 0.26
C VAL A 308 6.55 -16.12 -0.12
N MET A 309 6.39 -17.10 0.77
CA MET A 309 6.73 -18.50 0.48
C MET A 309 5.90 -19.05 -0.69
N LEU A 310 4.59 -18.77 -0.73
CA LEU A 310 3.72 -19.19 -1.83
C LEU A 310 4.17 -18.56 -3.15
N ASP A 311 4.50 -17.26 -3.19
CA ASP A 311 5.01 -16.59 -4.39
C ASP A 311 6.32 -17.24 -4.86
N TYR A 312 7.23 -17.52 -3.94
CA TYR A 312 8.51 -18.17 -4.23
C TYR A 312 8.34 -19.58 -4.81
N PHE A 313 7.52 -20.44 -4.20
CA PHE A 313 7.27 -21.81 -4.70
C PHE A 313 6.59 -21.83 -6.06
N ILE A 314 5.66 -20.90 -6.30
CA ILE A 314 5.00 -20.78 -7.60
C ILE A 314 6.02 -20.42 -8.69
N LYS A 315 6.96 -19.51 -8.41
CA LYS A 315 8.01 -19.10 -9.34
C LYS A 315 9.02 -20.23 -9.61
N GLN A 316 9.44 -20.96 -8.59
CA GLN A 316 10.35 -22.12 -8.78
C GLN A 316 9.78 -23.18 -9.71
N ARG A 317 8.47 -23.47 -9.59
CA ARG A 317 7.81 -24.42 -10.48
C ARG A 317 7.74 -23.96 -11.94
N GLN A 318 7.75 -22.65 -12.18
CA GLN A 318 7.74 -22.06 -13.54
C GLN A 318 9.14 -22.00 -14.16
N ALA A 319 10.18 -21.89 -13.33
CA ALA A 319 11.58 -21.82 -13.79
C ALA A 319 12.19 -23.18 -14.14
N LYS A 320 11.55 -24.31 -13.76
CA LYS A 320 12.03 -25.64 -14.21
C LYS A 320 11.79 -25.77 -15.71
N PRO A 321 12.84 -25.90 -16.55
CA PRO A 321 12.69 -26.20 -17.96
C PRO A 321 11.83 -27.46 -18.10
N LYS A 322 10.83 -27.45 -18.98
CA LYS A 322 10.22 -28.70 -19.44
C LYS A 322 11.36 -29.54 -19.99
N GLY A 323 11.67 -30.65 -19.32
CA GLY A 323 12.70 -31.60 -19.76
C GLY A 323 12.54 -31.85 -21.25
N ASN A 324 13.68 -31.74 -21.94
CA ASN A 324 13.78 -32.09 -23.35
C ASN A 324 13.35 -33.56 -23.44
N PRO A 325 12.37 -33.94 -24.25
CA PRO A 325 11.98 -35.36 -24.39
C PRO A 325 12.93 -36.10 -25.32
N ALA A 326 14.25 -35.96 -25.11
CA ALA A 326 15.28 -36.60 -25.86
C ALA A 326 16.45 -37.01 -24.91
N ASP A 327 16.16 -37.88 -23.91
CA ASP A 327 17.09 -38.79 -23.24
C ASP A 327 16.36 -40.10 -22.93
#